data_5319b08029354f77bd8e6f1ad5070f0e
#
_entry.id   5319b08029354f77bd8e6f1ad5070f0e
#
_cell.length_a   1.000
_cell.length_b   1.000
_cell.length_c   1.000
_cell.angle_alpha   90.00
_cell.angle_beta   90.00
_cell.angle_gamma   90.00
#
_symmetry.space_group_name_H-M   'P 1'
#
loop_
_entity.id
_entity.type
_entity.pdbx_description
1 polymer ?
#
loop_
_entity_poly.entity_id
_entity_poly.type
_entity_poly.pdbx_seq_one_letter_code
_entity_poly.pdbx_strand_id
1 'polypeptide(L)'
;MLGWPGPGRPASSPVDLPVMKPLLLLFLLTAWPTWSRAERPYFGAEPGALEKARQALAAGDPVLGGALKKLRQDAEKALLIAPGAVTEKQKLPPSGDAHDYMSLAPYFWPDPAQPKGLPYLRKDGEVNPESRDLAANDTLRLRALGTTVETLALAYGFTGEEKYAAQAARHLRVWFLAPATRMNPNLRFAQAVLGVNDGRGTGIIEARGLAIAADAAILLLGSKAWTQDDQAALERWGEQYYEWLLRSKNGQDERAAKNNHGTWYDVQAVHWALVLRRTDEAKGILAQAGTKRIAIQVEPDGRQPLELSRTASFSYACFNLRALSDLALLGRHAGVDLWAYRSQDGRSLRVALDYLMPYLGAKPKPWPGQQIHASNPDDILPVLRRAALATGAAAYEAVLAQYPEAPVKRFQLLAPR
;
A
#
# COMPACT_ATOMS: atom_id res chain seq x y z
N MET A 1 70.54 -64.07 -11.38
CA MET A 1 70.48 -62.88 -10.59
C MET A 1 69.05 -62.54 -10.36
N LEU A 2 68.70 -62.42 -9.16
CA LEU A 2 67.47 -62.51 -8.47
C LEU A 2 66.33 -61.66 -9.06
N GLY A 3 65.21 -62.32 -9.47
CA GLY A 3 63.95 -61.65 -9.79
C GLY A 3 63.03 -61.55 -8.56
N TRP A 4 62.37 -60.50 -8.46
CA TRP A 4 61.38 -60.19 -7.39
C TRP A 4 59.97 -60.40 -7.94
N PRO A 5 59.05 -61.10 -7.24
CA PRO A 5 57.68 -61.26 -7.69
C PRO A 5 56.80 -60.04 -7.33
N GLY A 6 56.01 -59.59 -8.28
CA GLY A 6 55.03 -58.53 -8.11
C GLY A 6 53.80 -58.97 -7.31
N PRO A 7 53.09 -58.11 -6.58
CA PRO A 7 51.93 -58.41 -5.78
C PRO A 7 50.67 -58.55 -6.61
N GLY A 8 49.89 -59.61 -6.29
CA GLY A 8 48.59 -59.93 -6.91
C GLY A 8 47.50 -58.85 -6.62
N ARG A 9 46.64 -58.66 -7.60
CA ARG A 9 45.42 -57.83 -7.45
C ARG A 9 44.37 -58.62 -6.66
N PRO A 10 43.69 -57.96 -5.66
CA PRO A 10 42.48 -58.54 -5.09
C PRO A 10 41.29 -58.38 -6.01
N ALA A 11 40.45 -59.41 -6.10
CA ALA A 11 39.18 -59.42 -6.81
C ALA A 11 38.19 -58.45 -6.18
N SER A 12 37.62 -57.55 -7.00
CA SER A 12 36.54 -56.64 -6.58
C SER A 12 35.19 -57.38 -6.69
N SER A 13 34.54 -57.57 -5.55
CA SER A 13 33.13 -57.96 -5.48
C SER A 13 32.24 -56.79 -5.89
N PRO A 14 31.13 -57.01 -6.59
CA PRO A 14 30.19 -55.92 -6.92
C PRO A 14 29.46 -55.45 -5.65
N VAL A 15 29.53 -54.14 -5.39
CA VAL A 15 28.75 -53.50 -4.35
C VAL A 15 27.36 -53.20 -4.92
N ASP A 16 26.34 -53.92 -4.38
CA ASP A 16 24.95 -53.61 -4.65
C ASP A 16 24.59 -52.22 -4.09
N LEU A 17 24.36 -51.26 -4.98
CA LEU A 17 23.78 -49.95 -4.64
C LEU A 17 22.27 -50.13 -4.43
N PRO A 18 21.68 -49.61 -3.33
CA PRO A 18 20.25 -49.67 -3.10
C PRO A 18 19.52 -48.79 -4.12
N VAL A 19 18.57 -49.37 -4.83
CA VAL A 19 17.63 -48.67 -5.72
C VAL A 19 16.78 -47.71 -4.89
N MET A 20 17.07 -46.41 -4.99
CA MET A 20 16.22 -45.37 -4.42
C MET A 20 14.87 -45.40 -5.12
N LYS A 21 13.82 -45.80 -4.40
CA LYS A 21 12.44 -45.62 -4.84
C LYS A 21 12.15 -44.13 -4.97
N PRO A 22 11.51 -43.67 -6.05
CA PRO A 22 11.12 -42.27 -6.14
C PRO A 22 10.09 -41.93 -5.04
N LEU A 23 10.44 -41.01 -4.16
CA LEU A 23 9.51 -40.40 -3.23
C LEU A 23 8.54 -39.55 -4.06
N LEU A 24 7.31 -40.04 -4.24
CA LEU A 24 6.22 -39.26 -4.77
C LEU A 24 5.93 -38.13 -3.74
N LEU A 25 6.43 -36.94 -3.99
CA LEU A 25 5.98 -35.74 -3.29
C LEU A 25 4.51 -35.48 -3.71
N LEU A 26 3.59 -35.92 -2.85
CA LEU A 26 2.20 -35.55 -2.94
C LEU A 26 2.16 -34.03 -2.66
N PHE A 27 2.08 -33.19 -3.71
CA PHE A 27 1.63 -31.82 -3.58
C PHE A 27 0.17 -31.87 -3.10
N LEU A 28 -0.04 -31.67 -1.82
CA LEU A 28 -1.34 -31.34 -1.27
C LEU A 28 -1.77 -30.01 -1.93
N LEU A 29 -2.55 -30.12 -2.99
CA LEU A 29 -3.38 -29.03 -3.51
C LEU A 29 -4.33 -28.66 -2.38
N THR A 30 -3.93 -27.72 -1.52
CA THR A 30 -4.85 -27.07 -0.59
C THR A 30 -5.93 -26.39 -1.44
N ALA A 31 -7.11 -26.97 -1.46
CA ALA A 31 -8.28 -26.36 -2.10
C ALA A 31 -8.49 -24.98 -1.46
N TRP A 32 -8.30 -23.95 -2.23
CA TRP A 32 -8.51 -22.58 -1.81
C TRP A 32 -10.00 -22.38 -1.59
N PRO A 33 -10.44 -21.75 -0.48
CA PRO A 33 -11.84 -21.52 -0.25
C PRO A 33 -12.40 -20.68 -1.41
N THR A 34 -13.43 -21.21 -2.09
CA THR A 34 -14.20 -20.48 -3.08
C THR A 34 -15.11 -19.49 -2.36
N TRP A 35 -14.66 -18.25 -2.23
CA TRP A 35 -15.47 -17.19 -1.62
C TRP A 35 -16.65 -16.84 -2.50
N SER A 36 -17.84 -16.70 -1.91
CA SER A 36 -18.96 -16.09 -2.59
C SER A 36 -18.68 -14.58 -2.80
N ARG A 37 -19.35 -13.93 -3.75
CA ARG A 37 -19.18 -12.49 -4.03
C ARG A 37 -19.46 -11.61 -2.80
N ALA A 38 -20.33 -12.08 -1.89
CA ALA A 38 -20.69 -11.40 -0.64
C ALA A 38 -19.61 -11.52 0.46
N GLU A 39 -18.79 -12.57 0.42
CA GLU A 39 -17.80 -12.89 1.47
C GLU A 39 -16.37 -12.42 1.15
N ARG A 40 -16.18 -11.67 0.07
CA ARG A 40 -14.83 -11.23 -0.34
C ARG A 40 -14.32 -10.12 0.55
N PRO A 41 -13.23 -10.34 1.31
CA PRO A 41 -12.66 -9.33 2.16
C PRO A 41 -11.90 -8.30 1.30
N TYR A 42 -12.55 -7.18 1.00
CA TYR A 42 -11.85 -6.01 0.50
C TYR A 42 -11.41 -5.17 1.69
N PHE A 43 -10.11 -5.13 1.94
CA PHE A 43 -9.52 -4.55 3.15
C PHE A 43 -9.49 -3.01 3.13
N GLY A 44 -9.65 -2.39 1.97
CA GLY A 44 -9.78 -0.94 1.82
C GLY A 44 -11.10 -0.35 2.33
N ALA A 45 -12.07 -1.19 2.69
CA ALA A 45 -13.38 -0.80 3.26
C ALA A 45 -13.53 -1.28 4.71
N GLU A 46 -14.41 -0.64 5.47
CA GLU A 46 -14.81 -1.17 6.79
C GLU A 46 -15.41 -2.58 6.64
N PRO A 47 -15.20 -3.50 7.59
CA PRO A 47 -15.78 -4.83 7.54
C PRO A 47 -17.30 -4.78 7.30
N GLY A 48 -17.77 -5.51 6.28
CA GLY A 48 -19.19 -5.52 5.88
C GLY A 48 -19.69 -4.27 5.14
N ALA A 49 -18.85 -3.24 4.95
CA ALA A 49 -19.27 -1.96 4.38
C ALA A 49 -19.83 -2.07 2.95
N LEU A 50 -19.22 -2.88 2.10
CA LEU A 50 -19.68 -3.02 0.72
C LEU A 50 -21.09 -3.62 0.64
N GLU A 51 -21.39 -4.58 1.50
CA GLU A 51 -22.72 -5.16 1.56
C GLU A 51 -23.75 -4.17 2.13
N LYS A 52 -23.41 -3.51 3.24
CA LYS A 52 -24.23 -2.43 3.82
C LYS A 52 -24.50 -1.34 2.78
N ALA A 53 -23.49 -0.92 2.02
CA ALA A 53 -23.65 0.09 0.97
C ALA A 53 -24.59 -0.39 -0.15
N ARG A 54 -24.50 -1.67 -0.59
CA ARG A 54 -25.42 -2.22 -1.60
C ARG A 54 -26.86 -2.24 -1.11
N GLN A 55 -27.09 -2.65 0.13
CA GLN A 55 -28.45 -2.67 0.73
C GLN A 55 -29.02 -1.25 0.83
N ALA A 56 -28.24 -0.28 1.30
CA ALA A 56 -28.68 1.10 1.39
C ALA A 56 -28.94 1.73 0.00
N LEU A 57 -28.11 1.42 -1.01
CA LEU A 57 -28.34 1.84 -2.39
C LEU A 57 -29.64 1.24 -2.96
N ALA A 58 -29.93 -0.04 -2.68
CA ALA A 58 -31.17 -0.68 -3.08
C ALA A 58 -32.38 -0.05 -2.38
N ALA A 59 -32.22 0.46 -1.16
CA ALA A 59 -33.23 1.22 -0.42
C ALA A 59 -33.36 2.71 -0.85
N GLY A 60 -32.53 3.16 -1.81
CA GLY A 60 -32.63 4.51 -2.36
C GLY A 60 -31.86 5.59 -1.57
N ASP A 61 -30.83 5.23 -0.79
CA ASP A 61 -30.03 6.21 -0.04
C ASP A 61 -29.41 7.26 -0.99
N PRO A 62 -29.74 8.56 -0.84
CA PRO A 62 -29.33 9.59 -1.78
C PRO A 62 -27.84 9.93 -1.68
N VAL A 63 -27.22 9.79 -0.50
CA VAL A 63 -25.79 10.06 -0.29
C VAL A 63 -24.97 8.98 -0.97
N LEU A 64 -25.28 7.72 -0.73
CA LEU A 64 -24.60 6.60 -1.38
C LEU A 64 -24.89 6.57 -2.89
N GLY A 65 -26.09 6.95 -3.32
CA GLY A 65 -26.43 7.14 -4.74
C GLY A 65 -25.55 8.21 -5.42
N GLY A 66 -25.33 9.33 -4.74
CA GLY A 66 -24.39 10.38 -5.19
C GLY A 66 -22.94 9.90 -5.29
N ALA A 67 -22.47 9.18 -4.28
CA ALA A 67 -21.13 8.61 -4.24
C ALA A 67 -20.93 7.53 -5.33
N LEU A 68 -21.93 6.67 -5.56
CA LEU A 68 -21.90 5.67 -6.63
C LEU A 68 -21.89 6.31 -8.01
N LYS A 69 -22.71 7.35 -8.23
CA LYS A 69 -22.71 8.12 -9.49
C LYS A 69 -21.31 8.70 -9.77
N LYS A 70 -20.68 9.29 -8.76
CA LYS A 70 -19.30 9.81 -8.88
C LYS A 70 -18.29 8.72 -9.16
N LEU A 71 -18.38 7.57 -8.46
CA LEU A 71 -17.51 6.42 -8.72
C LEU A 71 -17.64 5.93 -10.18
N ARG A 72 -18.85 5.84 -10.70
CA ARG A 72 -19.08 5.45 -12.12
C ARG A 72 -18.43 6.46 -13.09
N GLN A 73 -18.61 7.76 -12.85
CA GLN A 73 -17.97 8.81 -13.67
C GLN A 73 -16.45 8.70 -13.65
N ASP A 74 -15.86 8.41 -12.49
CA ASP A 74 -14.42 8.22 -12.36
C ASP A 74 -13.96 6.92 -13.05
N ALA A 75 -14.77 5.86 -12.97
CA ALA A 75 -14.51 4.60 -13.67
C ALA A 75 -14.56 4.73 -15.19
N GLU A 76 -15.52 5.51 -15.74
CA GLU A 76 -15.57 5.80 -17.19
C GLU A 76 -14.29 6.52 -17.65
N LYS A 77 -13.76 7.46 -16.87
CA LYS A 77 -12.46 8.09 -17.16
C LYS A 77 -11.31 7.09 -17.05
N ALA A 78 -11.36 6.21 -16.06
CA ALA A 78 -10.34 5.19 -15.83
C ALA A 78 -10.29 4.13 -16.95
N LEU A 79 -11.40 3.87 -17.67
CA LEU A 79 -11.40 3.02 -18.86
C LEU A 79 -10.49 3.53 -19.99
N LEU A 80 -10.28 4.85 -20.04
CA LEU A 80 -9.46 5.50 -21.06
C LEU A 80 -7.96 5.52 -20.72
N ILE A 81 -7.59 5.15 -19.50
CA ILE A 81 -6.19 5.12 -19.06
C ILE A 81 -5.54 3.83 -19.56
N ALA A 82 -4.49 3.97 -20.37
CA ALA A 82 -3.70 2.83 -20.80
C ALA A 82 -2.89 2.26 -19.60
N PRO A 83 -2.75 0.93 -19.48
CA PRO A 83 -1.86 0.33 -18.50
C PRO A 83 -0.41 0.78 -18.73
N GLY A 84 0.20 1.38 -17.73
CA GLY A 84 1.62 1.72 -17.76
C GLY A 84 2.49 0.60 -17.17
N ALA A 85 3.70 0.43 -17.67
CA ALA A 85 4.66 -0.57 -17.21
C ALA A 85 5.97 0.06 -16.73
N VAL A 86 6.64 -0.60 -15.78
CA VAL A 86 7.99 -0.18 -15.35
C VAL A 86 9.01 -0.26 -16.48
N THR A 87 8.78 -1.11 -17.48
CA THR A 87 9.67 -1.28 -18.64
C THR A 87 9.58 -0.14 -19.67
N GLU A 88 8.67 0.82 -19.49
CA GLU A 88 8.50 1.97 -20.40
C GLU A 88 9.46 3.13 -20.13
N LYS A 89 10.15 3.13 -18.97
CA LYS A 89 11.15 4.15 -18.69
C LYS A 89 12.35 4.01 -19.63
N GLN A 90 12.91 5.14 -20.05
CA GLN A 90 14.06 5.17 -20.96
C GLN A 90 15.39 5.02 -20.19
N LYS A 91 15.45 5.57 -18.97
CA LYS A 91 16.60 5.44 -18.09
C LYS A 91 16.51 4.12 -17.32
N LEU A 92 17.53 3.28 -17.50
CA LEU A 92 17.60 2.02 -16.77
C LEU A 92 18.07 2.22 -15.33
N PRO A 93 17.58 1.39 -14.39
CA PRO A 93 18.14 1.31 -13.04
C PRO A 93 19.60 0.87 -13.06
N PRO A 94 20.33 1.05 -11.95
CA PRO A 94 21.74 0.61 -11.85
C PRO A 94 21.97 -0.90 -12.07
N SER A 95 20.93 -1.73 -11.92
CA SER A 95 20.95 -3.16 -12.27
C SER A 95 21.05 -3.43 -13.77
N GLY A 96 20.68 -2.47 -14.63
CA GLY A 96 20.48 -2.67 -16.05
C GLY A 96 19.16 -3.40 -16.43
N ASP A 97 18.35 -3.81 -15.45
CA ASP A 97 17.08 -4.50 -15.67
C ASP A 97 15.91 -3.51 -15.71
N ALA A 98 15.26 -3.37 -16.87
CA ALA A 98 14.12 -2.48 -17.05
C ALA A 98 12.90 -2.84 -16.17
N HIS A 99 12.83 -4.09 -15.68
CA HIS A 99 11.77 -4.57 -14.79
C HIS A 99 11.92 -4.06 -13.34
N ASP A 100 13.09 -3.56 -12.95
CA ASP A 100 13.26 -2.98 -11.64
C ASP A 100 12.60 -1.60 -11.56
N TYR A 101 11.80 -1.40 -10.50
CA TYR A 101 11.24 -0.10 -10.17
C TYR A 101 12.35 0.90 -9.84
N MET A 102 12.25 2.10 -10.39
CA MET A 102 13.19 3.19 -10.11
C MET A 102 12.46 4.51 -9.90
N SER A 103 12.91 5.30 -8.92
CA SER A 103 12.46 6.67 -8.72
C SER A 103 13.53 7.56 -8.09
N LEU A 104 13.39 8.88 -8.28
CA LEU A 104 14.20 9.88 -7.60
C LEU A 104 13.49 10.41 -6.35
N ALA A 105 14.26 10.74 -5.32
CA ALA A 105 13.78 11.35 -4.10
C ALA A 105 13.19 12.75 -4.39
N PRO A 106 11.90 13.02 -4.05
CA PRO A 106 11.20 14.19 -4.55
C PRO A 106 11.71 15.52 -4.00
N TYR A 107 12.37 15.52 -2.84
CA TYR A 107 12.83 16.73 -2.15
C TYR A 107 14.34 16.95 -2.28
N PHE A 108 14.95 16.37 -3.31
CA PHE A 108 16.39 16.53 -3.54
C PHE A 108 16.63 17.21 -4.89
N TRP A 109 17.49 18.20 -4.87
CA TRP A 109 17.76 19.11 -5.98
C TRP A 109 19.24 19.14 -6.30
N PRO A 110 19.63 19.40 -7.56
CA PRO A 110 21.03 19.61 -7.90
C PRO A 110 21.68 20.67 -7.01
N ASP A 111 22.91 20.42 -6.57
CA ASP A 111 23.72 21.41 -5.85
C ASP A 111 24.23 22.48 -6.84
N PRO A 112 23.78 23.76 -6.75
CA PRO A 112 24.19 24.80 -7.67
C PRO A 112 25.68 25.18 -7.53
N ALA A 113 26.35 24.81 -6.43
CA ALA A 113 27.77 25.05 -6.20
C ALA A 113 28.66 23.99 -6.90
N GLN A 114 28.07 22.92 -7.45
CA GLN A 114 28.80 21.83 -8.09
C GLN A 114 28.62 21.84 -9.62
N PRO A 115 29.69 21.62 -10.42
CA PRO A 115 29.58 21.67 -11.89
C PRO A 115 28.60 20.66 -12.50
N LYS A 116 28.39 19.51 -11.82
CA LYS A 116 27.45 18.46 -12.24
C LYS A 116 26.19 18.42 -11.36
N GLY A 117 26.01 19.38 -10.44
CA GLY A 117 24.92 19.39 -9.49
C GLY A 117 24.93 18.25 -8.46
N LEU A 118 26.05 17.53 -8.30
CA LEU A 118 26.16 16.37 -7.42
C LEU A 118 27.07 16.62 -6.22
N PRO A 119 26.73 16.08 -5.03
CA PRO A 119 25.50 15.33 -4.69
C PRO A 119 24.26 16.24 -4.60
N TYR A 120 23.06 15.68 -4.83
CA TYR A 120 21.82 16.44 -4.65
C TYR A 120 21.61 16.84 -3.20
N LEU A 121 21.09 18.07 -2.99
CA LEU A 121 20.80 18.66 -1.69
C LEU A 121 19.30 18.57 -1.35
N ARG A 122 18.99 18.37 -0.07
CA ARG A 122 17.61 18.31 0.41
C ARG A 122 16.99 19.69 0.54
N LYS A 123 15.78 19.87 -0.04
CA LYS A 123 14.88 21.00 0.19
C LYS A 123 13.53 20.47 0.64
N ASP A 124 13.29 20.48 1.95
CA ASP A 124 12.11 19.85 2.53
C ASP A 124 10.80 20.46 2.01
N GLY A 125 9.89 19.60 1.52
CA GLY A 125 8.59 20.01 0.97
C GLY A 125 8.62 20.55 -0.46
N GLU A 126 9.80 20.89 -1.01
CA GLU A 126 9.94 21.39 -2.39
C GLU A 126 10.15 20.23 -3.36
N VAL A 127 9.14 19.93 -4.17
CA VAL A 127 9.19 18.81 -5.12
C VAL A 127 10.05 19.17 -6.33
N ASN A 128 11.15 18.44 -6.53
CA ASN A 128 11.93 18.52 -7.75
C ASN A 128 11.16 17.88 -8.93
N PRO A 129 10.88 18.64 -10.03
CA PRO A 129 10.18 18.13 -11.21
C PRO A 129 10.83 16.89 -11.84
N GLU A 130 12.15 16.72 -11.76
CA GLU A 130 12.84 15.53 -12.25
C GLU A 130 12.30 14.22 -11.64
N SER A 131 11.82 14.25 -10.38
CA SER A 131 11.20 13.10 -9.72
C SER A 131 9.84 12.71 -10.34
N ARG A 132 9.31 13.52 -11.23
CA ARG A 132 8.04 13.31 -11.94
C ARG A 132 8.23 12.98 -13.43
N ASP A 133 9.46 12.98 -13.92
CA ASP A 133 9.77 12.63 -15.30
C ASP A 133 9.55 11.13 -15.54
N LEU A 134 8.59 10.79 -16.37
CA LEU A 134 8.24 9.41 -16.73
C LEU A 134 9.35 8.69 -17.52
N ALA A 135 10.26 9.44 -18.18
CA ALA A 135 11.38 8.83 -18.88
C ALA A 135 12.42 8.21 -17.89
N ALA A 136 12.43 8.69 -16.65
CA ALA A 136 13.41 8.29 -15.64
C ALA A 136 12.79 7.75 -14.34
N ASN A 137 11.46 7.80 -14.16
CA ASN A 137 10.82 7.44 -12.90
C ASN A 137 9.53 6.67 -13.11
N ASP A 138 9.25 5.74 -12.20
CA ASP A 138 8.04 4.92 -12.19
C ASP A 138 6.97 5.40 -11.21
N THR A 139 7.27 6.40 -10.38
CA THR A 139 6.40 6.89 -9.29
C THR A 139 4.98 7.23 -9.76
N LEU A 140 4.85 7.94 -10.88
CA LEU A 140 3.53 8.32 -11.40
C LEU A 140 2.78 7.13 -12.00
N ARG A 141 3.48 6.19 -12.65
CA ARG A 141 2.88 4.94 -13.17
C ARG A 141 2.34 4.08 -12.02
N LEU A 142 3.12 3.91 -10.96
CA LEU A 142 2.69 3.16 -9.79
C LEU A 142 1.49 3.80 -9.07
N ARG A 143 1.50 5.12 -8.94
CA ARG A 143 0.37 5.86 -8.37
C ARG A 143 -0.89 5.69 -9.21
N ALA A 144 -0.76 5.79 -10.53
CA ALA A 144 -1.86 5.58 -11.48
C ALA A 144 -2.40 4.15 -11.39
N LEU A 145 -1.53 3.13 -11.28
CA LEU A 145 -1.93 1.73 -11.10
C LEU A 145 -2.90 1.57 -9.94
N GLY A 146 -2.48 1.96 -8.71
CA GLY A 146 -3.30 1.78 -7.50
C GLY A 146 -4.67 2.46 -7.63
N THR A 147 -4.67 3.74 -8.04
CA THR A 147 -5.91 4.52 -8.16
C THR A 147 -6.84 3.97 -9.24
N THR A 148 -6.30 3.61 -10.42
CA THR A 148 -7.08 3.13 -11.56
C THR A 148 -7.71 1.77 -11.27
N VAL A 149 -6.90 0.82 -10.79
CA VAL A 149 -7.37 -0.54 -10.47
C VAL A 149 -8.43 -0.51 -9.38
N GLU A 150 -8.21 0.24 -8.30
CA GLU A 150 -9.19 0.36 -7.22
C GLU A 150 -10.51 0.97 -7.71
N THR A 151 -10.45 2.04 -8.52
CA THR A 151 -11.64 2.71 -9.06
C THR A 151 -12.46 1.76 -9.93
N LEU A 152 -11.81 1.04 -10.85
CA LEU A 152 -12.45 0.09 -11.76
C LEU A 152 -13.00 -1.13 -11.01
N ALA A 153 -12.23 -1.70 -10.08
CA ALA A 153 -12.66 -2.86 -9.32
C ALA A 153 -13.84 -2.57 -8.41
N LEU A 154 -13.88 -1.41 -7.75
CA LEU A 154 -15.03 -0.96 -6.98
C LEU A 154 -16.26 -0.72 -7.87
N ALA A 155 -16.08 -0.07 -9.05
CA ALA A 155 -17.16 0.11 -9.99
C ALA A 155 -17.75 -1.24 -10.45
N TYR A 156 -16.90 -2.21 -10.79
CA TYR A 156 -17.34 -3.58 -11.07
C TYR A 156 -18.05 -4.21 -9.86
N GLY A 157 -17.50 -4.06 -8.66
CA GLY A 157 -18.07 -4.59 -7.42
C GLY A 157 -19.49 -4.10 -7.13
N PHE A 158 -19.81 -2.86 -7.47
CA PHE A 158 -21.14 -2.27 -7.27
C PHE A 158 -22.09 -2.46 -8.47
N THR A 159 -21.59 -2.49 -9.72
CA THR A 159 -22.44 -2.49 -10.92
C THR A 159 -22.52 -3.85 -11.61
N GLY A 160 -21.50 -4.69 -11.47
CA GLY A 160 -21.37 -5.95 -12.22
C GLY A 160 -20.96 -5.76 -13.69
N GLU A 161 -20.65 -4.52 -14.13
CA GLU A 161 -20.32 -4.23 -15.52
C GLU A 161 -18.90 -4.75 -15.87
N GLU A 162 -18.82 -5.82 -16.65
CA GLU A 162 -17.56 -6.52 -17.02
C GLU A 162 -16.50 -5.62 -17.67
N LYS A 163 -16.88 -4.50 -18.32
CA LYS A 163 -15.92 -3.56 -18.89
C LYS A 163 -14.93 -3.03 -17.87
N TYR A 164 -15.39 -2.76 -16.63
CA TYR A 164 -14.52 -2.28 -15.55
C TYR A 164 -13.57 -3.38 -15.08
N ALA A 165 -14.07 -4.60 -14.91
CA ALA A 165 -13.23 -5.73 -14.54
C ALA A 165 -12.17 -6.03 -15.61
N ALA A 166 -12.56 -5.98 -16.89
CA ALA A 166 -11.65 -6.22 -18.01
C ALA A 166 -10.49 -5.21 -18.03
N GLN A 167 -10.77 -3.92 -17.84
CA GLN A 167 -9.73 -2.90 -17.82
C GLN A 167 -8.84 -3.00 -16.58
N ALA A 168 -9.42 -3.25 -15.38
CA ALA A 168 -8.64 -3.48 -14.17
C ALA A 168 -7.69 -4.68 -14.32
N ALA A 169 -8.19 -5.79 -14.88
CA ALA A 169 -7.38 -6.99 -15.16
C ALA A 169 -6.20 -6.70 -16.11
N ARG A 170 -6.41 -5.85 -17.14
CA ARG A 170 -5.31 -5.43 -18.04
C ARG A 170 -4.21 -4.71 -17.28
N HIS A 171 -4.54 -3.75 -16.40
CA HIS A 171 -3.57 -3.04 -15.57
C HIS A 171 -2.80 -4.00 -14.66
N LEU A 172 -3.51 -4.91 -14.00
CA LEU A 172 -2.90 -5.91 -13.11
C LEU A 172 -1.95 -6.85 -13.86
N ARG A 173 -2.36 -7.35 -15.03
CA ARG A 173 -1.50 -8.22 -15.84
C ARG A 173 -0.24 -7.52 -16.31
N VAL A 174 -0.34 -6.30 -16.80
CA VAL A 174 0.83 -5.52 -17.26
C VAL A 174 1.83 -5.30 -16.13
N TRP A 175 1.35 -4.96 -14.94
CA TRP A 175 2.23 -4.60 -13.82
C TRP A 175 2.81 -5.81 -13.07
N PHE A 176 2.02 -6.88 -12.91
CA PHE A 176 2.39 -7.98 -12.02
C PHE A 176 2.67 -9.31 -12.74
N LEU A 177 2.08 -9.55 -13.92
CA LEU A 177 2.01 -10.90 -14.46
C LEU A 177 2.74 -11.09 -15.79
N ALA A 178 2.57 -10.17 -16.73
CA ALA A 178 3.08 -10.33 -18.08
C ALA A 178 4.61 -10.32 -18.11
N PRO A 179 5.28 -11.40 -18.59
CA PRO A 179 6.74 -11.52 -18.54
C PRO A 179 7.50 -10.35 -19.18
N ALA A 180 6.93 -9.73 -20.22
CA ALA A 180 7.56 -8.62 -20.94
C ALA A 180 7.48 -7.26 -20.20
N THR A 181 6.60 -7.11 -19.20
CA THR A 181 6.29 -5.80 -18.61
C THR A 181 6.23 -5.79 -17.09
N ARG A 182 6.08 -6.96 -16.46
CA ARG A 182 5.89 -7.05 -15.01
C ARG A 182 7.04 -6.45 -14.22
N MET A 183 6.72 -5.76 -13.14
CA MET A 183 7.69 -5.27 -12.19
C MET A 183 8.38 -6.41 -11.44
N ASN A 184 9.69 -6.35 -11.22
CA ASN A 184 10.37 -7.19 -10.24
C ASN A 184 9.84 -6.88 -8.83
N PRO A 185 9.60 -7.88 -7.98
CA PRO A 185 8.96 -7.69 -6.68
C PRO A 185 9.91 -7.08 -5.63
N ASN A 186 10.42 -5.90 -5.91
CA ASN A 186 11.28 -5.15 -5.02
C ASN A 186 11.25 -3.65 -5.31
N LEU A 187 11.73 -2.84 -4.35
CA LEU A 187 11.89 -1.38 -4.48
C LEU A 187 13.34 -0.96 -4.21
N ARG A 188 14.28 -1.75 -4.68
CA ARG A 188 15.70 -1.54 -4.43
C ARG A 188 16.17 -0.15 -4.85
N PHE A 189 15.63 0.38 -5.96
CA PHE A 189 16.04 1.66 -6.54
C PHE A 189 15.00 2.78 -6.36
N ALA A 190 14.15 2.66 -5.34
CA ALA A 190 13.16 3.68 -5.02
C ALA A 190 13.79 4.87 -4.29
N GLN A 191 13.40 6.08 -4.69
CA GLN A 191 13.85 7.36 -4.13
C GLN A 191 15.37 7.50 -4.05
N ALA A 192 16.06 7.20 -5.14
CA ALA A 192 17.48 7.46 -5.26
C ALA A 192 17.81 8.95 -5.04
N VAL A 193 18.95 9.22 -4.41
CA VAL A 193 19.52 10.57 -4.27
C VAL A 193 20.81 10.62 -5.08
N LEU A 194 20.78 11.33 -6.18
CA LEU A 194 21.90 11.37 -7.11
C LEU A 194 23.18 11.89 -6.45
N GLY A 195 24.25 11.11 -6.63
CA GLY A 195 25.54 11.36 -5.96
C GLY A 195 25.64 10.85 -4.52
N VAL A 196 24.57 10.23 -3.97
CA VAL A 196 24.53 9.70 -2.59
C VAL A 196 24.22 8.20 -2.57
N ASN A 197 23.13 7.78 -3.24
CA ASN A 197 22.69 6.37 -3.28
C ASN A 197 21.79 6.10 -4.50
N ASP A 198 21.66 4.82 -4.82
CA ASP A 198 20.83 4.34 -5.94
C ASP A 198 19.38 4.02 -5.53
N GLY A 199 19.06 4.14 -4.26
CA GLY A 199 17.74 3.86 -3.67
C GLY A 199 17.87 3.74 -2.15
N ARG A 200 16.74 3.86 -1.42
CA ARG A 200 16.73 3.92 0.05
C ARG A 200 15.40 3.44 0.63
N GLY A 201 15.39 3.08 1.92
CA GLY A 201 14.20 2.59 2.63
C GLY A 201 12.99 3.53 2.52
N THR A 202 13.22 4.86 2.65
CA THR A 202 12.15 5.86 2.51
C THR A 202 11.40 5.81 1.18
N GLY A 203 11.95 5.18 0.15
CA GLY A 203 11.26 4.97 -1.12
C GLY A 203 10.09 3.99 -1.06
N ILE A 204 10.05 3.12 -0.04
CA ILE A 204 8.95 2.15 0.17
C ILE A 204 7.59 2.84 0.33
N ILE A 205 7.55 4.08 0.82
CA ILE A 205 6.32 4.85 0.96
C ILE A 205 5.56 5.07 -0.36
N GLU A 206 6.25 4.99 -1.50
CA GLU A 206 5.64 5.13 -2.83
C GLU A 206 4.80 3.92 -3.23
N ALA A 207 5.09 2.74 -2.65
CA ALA A 207 4.52 1.46 -3.06
C ALA A 207 3.15 1.13 -2.46
N ARG A 208 2.53 2.05 -1.75
CA ARG A 208 1.16 1.87 -1.20
C ARG A 208 0.16 1.43 -2.26
N GLY A 209 0.32 1.92 -3.49
CA GLY A 209 -0.51 1.55 -4.63
C GLY A 209 -0.45 0.07 -5.02
N LEU A 210 0.65 -0.64 -4.72
CA LEU A 210 0.78 -2.07 -4.98
C LEU A 210 -0.20 -2.90 -4.13
N ALA A 211 -0.22 -2.65 -2.81
CA ALA A 211 -1.13 -3.34 -1.90
C ALA A 211 -2.60 -3.01 -2.21
N ILE A 212 -2.91 -1.74 -2.53
CA ILE A 212 -4.25 -1.30 -2.94
C ILE A 212 -4.70 -2.03 -4.21
N ALA A 213 -3.83 -2.12 -5.23
CA ALA A 213 -4.17 -2.81 -6.48
C ALA A 213 -4.37 -4.32 -6.26
N ALA A 214 -3.54 -4.96 -5.43
CA ALA A 214 -3.65 -6.37 -5.12
C ALA A 214 -4.93 -6.69 -4.30
N ASP A 215 -5.29 -5.83 -3.34
CA ASP A 215 -6.54 -5.92 -2.58
C ASP A 215 -7.76 -5.74 -3.50
N ALA A 216 -7.73 -4.74 -4.36
CA ALA A 216 -8.81 -4.49 -5.31
C ALA A 216 -9.02 -5.64 -6.30
N ALA A 217 -7.97 -6.42 -6.64
CA ALA A 217 -8.08 -7.60 -7.48
C ALA A 217 -9.03 -8.66 -6.89
N ILE A 218 -9.18 -8.71 -5.57
CA ILE A 218 -10.12 -9.60 -4.88
C ILE A 218 -11.57 -9.33 -5.32
N LEU A 219 -11.91 -8.07 -5.60
CA LEU A 219 -13.25 -7.69 -6.08
C LEU A 219 -13.54 -8.23 -7.50
N LEU A 220 -12.51 -8.57 -8.27
CA LEU A 220 -12.62 -9.10 -9.62
C LEU A 220 -12.88 -10.62 -9.67
N LEU A 221 -12.73 -11.32 -8.55
CA LEU A 221 -12.97 -12.75 -8.47
C LEU A 221 -14.42 -13.09 -8.91
N GLY A 222 -14.55 -14.00 -9.88
CA GLY A 222 -15.82 -14.34 -10.52
C GLY A 222 -16.17 -13.52 -11.76
N SER A 223 -15.37 -12.50 -12.12
CA SER A 223 -15.41 -11.90 -13.44
C SER A 223 -14.77 -12.84 -14.48
N LYS A 224 -15.30 -12.82 -15.71
CA LYS A 224 -14.69 -13.55 -16.83
C LYS A 224 -13.31 -12.97 -17.22
N ALA A 225 -13.05 -11.72 -16.83
CA ALA A 225 -11.80 -11.03 -17.18
C ALA A 225 -10.64 -11.34 -16.24
N TRP A 226 -10.90 -11.89 -15.02
CA TRP A 226 -9.88 -12.20 -14.02
C TRP A 226 -9.99 -13.66 -13.58
N THR A 227 -9.04 -14.48 -14.03
CA THR A 227 -9.05 -15.92 -13.79
C THR A 227 -8.45 -16.29 -12.42
N GLN A 228 -8.67 -17.53 -11.99
CA GLN A 228 -8.00 -18.05 -10.80
C GLN A 228 -6.48 -18.13 -10.98
N ASP A 229 -6.00 -18.42 -12.20
CA ASP A 229 -4.57 -18.44 -12.52
C ASP A 229 -3.96 -17.03 -12.42
N ASP A 230 -4.67 -15.99 -12.88
CA ASP A 230 -4.25 -14.60 -12.69
C ASP A 230 -4.13 -14.28 -11.20
N GLN A 231 -5.13 -14.64 -10.41
CA GLN A 231 -5.12 -14.39 -8.96
C GLN A 231 -3.96 -15.13 -8.27
N ALA A 232 -3.75 -16.40 -8.59
CA ALA A 232 -2.64 -17.18 -8.04
C ALA A 232 -1.27 -16.62 -8.46
N ALA A 233 -1.15 -16.10 -9.70
CA ALA A 233 0.08 -15.45 -10.16
C ALA A 233 0.34 -14.13 -9.43
N LEU A 234 -0.70 -13.33 -9.19
CA LEU A 234 -0.60 -12.10 -8.39
C LEU A 234 -0.18 -12.41 -6.95
N GLU A 235 -0.76 -13.42 -6.34
CA GLU A 235 -0.40 -13.84 -4.99
C GLU A 235 1.06 -14.31 -4.91
N ARG A 236 1.55 -15.08 -5.89
CA ARG A 236 2.98 -15.45 -5.96
C ARG A 236 3.91 -14.26 -6.09
N TRP A 237 3.54 -13.26 -6.89
CA TRP A 237 4.28 -12.01 -6.97
C TRP A 237 4.27 -11.27 -5.63
N GLY A 238 3.10 -11.19 -5.00
CA GLY A 238 2.89 -10.58 -3.70
C GLY A 238 3.72 -11.23 -2.58
N GLU A 239 3.81 -12.58 -2.57
CA GLU A 239 4.66 -13.32 -1.64
C GLU A 239 6.13 -12.90 -1.75
N GLN A 240 6.67 -12.79 -2.97
CA GLN A 240 8.05 -12.38 -3.20
C GLN A 240 8.29 -10.93 -2.76
N TYR A 241 7.34 -10.03 -3.07
CA TYR A 241 7.41 -8.63 -2.64
C TYR A 241 7.33 -8.50 -1.12
N TYR A 242 6.43 -9.23 -0.48
CA TYR A 242 6.24 -9.21 0.97
C TYR A 242 7.49 -9.73 1.71
N GLU A 243 8.09 -10.82 1.24
CA GLU A 243 9.36 -11.32 1.78
C GLU A 243 10.49 -10.29 1.62
N TRP A 244 10.57 -9.64 0.44
CA TRP A 244 11.53 -8.56 0.24
C TRP A 244 11.29 -7.39 1.20
N LEU A 245 10.03 -6.98 1.36
CA LEU A 245 9.64 -5.89 2.27
C LEU A 245 10.07 -6.17 3.72
N LEU A 246 9.90 -7.40 4.18
CA LEU A 246 10.25 -7.78 5.56
C LEU A 246 11.75 -7.95 5.78
N ARG A 247 12.50 -8.44 4.79
CA ARG A 247 13.88 -8.92 4.98
C ARG A 247 14.96 -8.01 4.41
N SER A 248 14.64 -7.19 3.42
CA SER A 248 15.64 -6.30 2.82
C SER A 248 16.11 -5.23 3.80
N LYS A 249 17.34 -4.73 3.58
CA LYS A 249 17.85 -3.58 4.34
C LYS A 249 16.92 -2.37 4.22
N ASN A 250 16.44 -2.06 3.01
CA ASN A 250 15.50 -0.96 2.78
C ASN A 250 14.20 -1.14 3.58
N GLY A 251 13.66 -2.37 3.62
CA GLY A 251 12.48 -2.67 4.42
C GLY A 251 12.71 -2.50 5.92
N GLN A 252 13.85 -2.97 6.43
CA GLN A 252 14.22 -2.82 7.84
C GLN A 252 14.44 -1.35 8.23
N ASP A 253 15.10 -0.57 7.38
CA ASP A 253 15.33 0.87 7.59
C ASP A 253 14.00 1.63 7.65
N GLU A 254 13.05 1.37 6.71
CA GLU A 254 11.75 2.03 6.70
C GLU A 254 10.89 1.60 7.89
N ARG A 255 10.91 0.31 8.25
CA ARG A 255 10.25 -0.20 9.47
C ARG A 255 10.74 0.47 10.74
N ALA A 256 12.02 0.80 10.82
CA ALA A 256 12.63 1.44 11.99
C ALA A 256 12.31 2.94 12.09
N ALA A 257 11.75 3.56 11.05
CA ALA A 257 11.41 4.98 11.06
C ALA A 257 10.37 5.30 12.15
N LYS A 258 10.59 6.42 12.86
CA LYS A 258 9.79 6.85 14.01
C LYS A 258 8.71 7.88 13.67
N ASN A 259 8.54 8.22 12.40
CA ASN A 259 7.57 9.16 11.85
C ASN A 259 6.57 8.45 10.92
N ASN A 260 5.83 9.21 10.12
CA ASN A 260 4.86 8.67 9.16
C ASN A 260 5.41 7.54 8.26
N HIS A 261 6.70 7.53 7.92
CA HIS A 261 7.33 6.47 7.14
C HIS A 261 7.16 5.10 7.79
N GLY A 262 7.48 4.97 9.08
CA GLY A 262 7.28 3.71 9.80
C GLY A 262 5.82 3.30 9.89
N THR A 263 4.89 4.26 10.01
CA THR A 263 3.45 3.95 10.00
C THR A 263 3.01 3.45 8.63
N TRP A 264 3.41 4.12 7.54
CA TRP A 264 3.11 3.68 6.18
C TRP A 264 3.76 2.36 5.81
N TYR A 265 4.91 2.04 6.40
CA TYR A 265 5.50 0.70 6.30
C TYR A 265 4.57 -0.35 6.92
N ASP A 266 4.11 -0.13 8.16
CA ASP A 266 3.22 -1.08 8.86
C ASP A 266 1.89 -1.23 8.11
N VAL A 267 1.32 -0.14 7.56
CA VAL A 267 0.12 -0.21 6.69
C VAL A 267 0.35 -1.16 5.53
N GLN A 268 1.47 -1.02 4.81
CA GLN A 268 1.77 -1.86 3.65
C GLN A 268 2.02 -3.32 4.06
N ALA A 269 2.79 -3.53 5.13
CA ALA A 269 3.10 -4.88 5.61
C ALA A 269 1.84 -5.62 6.08
N VAL A 270 0.96 -4.95 6.85
CA VAL A 270 -0.32 -5.53 7.29
C VAL A 270 -1.26 -5.76 6.12
N HIS A 271 -1.35 -4.81 5.19
CA HIS A 271 -2.21 -4.95 4.01
C HIS A 271 -1.81 -6.16 3.15
N TRP A 272 -0.51 -6.28 2.83
CA TRP A 272 0.00 -7.45 2.12
C TRP A 272 -0.21 -8.75 2.89
N ALA A 273 0.04 -8.78 4.21
CA ALA A 273 -0.19 -9.94 5.02
C ALA A 273 -1.66 -10.40 4.95
N LEU A 274 -2.63 -9.47 5.00
CA LEU A 274 -4.05 -9.77 4.88
C LEU A 274 -4.42 -10.27 3.47
N VAL A 275 -3.94 -9.61 2.42
CA VAL A 275 -4.15 -10.04 1.01
C VAL A 275 -3.62 -11.45 0.77
N LEU A 276 -2.46 -11.77 1.37
CA LEU A 276 -1.80 -13.09 1.28
C LEU A 276 -2.32 -14.09 2.33
N ARG A 277 -3.36 -13.73 3.11
CA ARG A 277 -3.97 -14.58 4.15
C ARG A 277 -3.03 -14.96 5.30
N ARG A 278 -1.99 -14.18 5.50
CA ARG A 278 -1.04 -14.31 6.62
C ARG A 278 -1.57 -13.53 7.84
N THR A 279 -2.80 -13.88 8.28
CA THR A 279 -3.53 -13.11 9.30
C THR A 279 -2.78 -13.03 10.63
N ASP A 280 -2.06 -14.07 11.01
CA ASP A 280 -1.31 -14.06 12.28
C ASP A 280 -0.10 -13.10 12.21
N GLU A 281 0.56 -12.99 11.06
CA GLU A 281 1.62 -12.01 10.84
C GLU A 281 1.05 -10.57 10.90
N ALA A 282 -0.11 -10.34 10.27
CA ALA A 282 -0.82 -9.06 10.36
C ALA A 282 -1.14 -8.71 11.81
N LYS A 283 -1.69 -9.65 12.60
CA LYS A 283 -1.96 -9.46 14.04
C LYS A 283 -0.70 -9.17 14.83
N GLY A 284 0.42 -9.84 14.52
CA GLY A 284 1.70 -9.62 15.18
C GLY A 284 2.24 -8.19 15.00
N ILE A 285 2.07 -7.60 13.80
CA ILE A 285 2.43 -6.20 13.53
C ILE A 285 1.46 -5.26 14.26
N LEU A 286 0.16 -5.49 14.12
CA LEU A 286 -0.90 -4.67 14.71
C LEU A 286 -0.87 -4.63 16.25
N ALA A 287 -0.56 -5.73 16.89
CA ALA A 287 -0.42 -5.80 18.36
C ALA A 287 0.67 -4.85 18.88
N GLN A 288 1.66 -4.54 18.07
CA GLN A 288 2.74 -3.63 18.43
C GLN A 288 2.48 -2.17 17.99
N ALA A 289 1.48 -1.94 17.12
CA ALA A 289 1.25 -0.61 16.51
C ALA A 289 0.91 0.46 17.57
N GLY A 290 0.15 0.10 18.61
CA GLY A 290 -0.14 0.99 19.72
C GLY A 290 1.14 1.54 20.37
N THR A 291 2.05 0.67 20.77
CA THR A 291 3.28 1.04 21.47
C THR A 291 4.38 1.57 20.55
N LYS A 292 4.53 1.01 19.34
CA LYS A 292 5.62 1.37 18.42
C LYS A 292 5.30 2.53 17.48
N ARG A 293 4.01 2.84 17.28
CA ARG A 293 3.59 3.94 16.40
C ARG A 293 2.85 5.03 17.19
N ILE A 294 1.69 4.72 17.76
CA ILE A 294 0.87 5.73 18.43
C ILE A 294 1.61 6.35 19.61
N ALA A 295 2.10 5.53 20.54
CA ALA A 295 2.77 6.04 21.75
C ALA A 295 4.09 6.77 21.47
N ILE A 296 4.75 6.51 20.33
CA ILE A 296 6.01 7.17 19.95
C ILE A 296 5.76 8.48 19.18
N GLN A 297 4.73 8.49 18.31
CA GLN A 297 4.52 9.56 17.35
C GLN A 297 3.53 10.64 17.81
N VAL A 298 2.67 10.29 18.78
CA VAL A 298 1.64 11.19 19.31
C VAL A 298 1.98 11.55 20.74
N GLU A 299 1.95 12.83 21.10
CA GLU A 299 2.09 13.31 22.46
C GLU A 299 0.76 13.27 23.23
N PRO A 300 0.76 13.38 24.58
CA PRO A 300 -0.48 13.36 25.36
C PRO A 300 -1.50 14.43 24.98
N ASP A 301 -1.05 15.57 24.43
CA ASP A 301 -1.89 16.66 23.93
C ASP A 301 -2.29 16.52 22.45
N GLY A 302 -1.92 15.41 21.81
CA GLY A 302 -2.25 15.09 20.41
C GLY A 302 -1.27 15.59 19.37
N ARG A 303 -0.25 16.37 19.75
CA ARG A 303 0.79 16.81 18.81
C ARG A 303 1.57 15.61 18.25
N GLN A 304 2.06 15.78 17.03
CA GLN A 304 2.91 14.82 16.32
C GLN A 304 4.26 15.50 16.01
N PRO A 305 5.23 15.57 16.95
CA PRO A 305 6.39 16.46 16.85
C PRO A 305 7.23 16.28 15.58
N LEU A 306 7.43 15.03 15.12
CA LEU A 306 8.21 14.75 13.90
C LEU A 306 7.52 15.21 12.62
N GLU A 307 6.20 15.29 12.61
CA GLU A 307 5.42 15.83 11.49
C GLU A 307 5.30 17.35 11.60
N LEU A 308 5.16 17.86 12.81
CA LEU A 308 5.06 19.31 13.08
C LEU A 308 6.37 20.06 12.82
N SER A 309 7.51 19.38 12.83
CA SER A 309 8.81 19.95 12.48
C SER A 309 9.05 20.10 10.97
N ARG A 310 8.10 19.64 10.13
CA ARG A 310 8.21 19.70 8.67
C ARG A 310 7.72 21.04 8.12
N THR A 311 8.21 21.39 6.92
CA THR A 311 7.85 22.67 6.25
C THR A 311 6.38 22.73 5.82
N ALA A 312 5.69 21.60 5.66
CA ALA A 312 4.25 21.48 5.42
C ALA A 312 3.58 20.75 6.60
N SER A 313 3.75 21.26 7.80
CA SER A 313 3.51 20.56 9.07
C SER A 313 2.07 20.09 9.27
N PHE A 314 1.07 20.90 8.87
CA PHE A 314 -0.34 20.47 8.91
C PHE A 314 -0.60 19.27 7.98
N SER A 315 -0.12 19.36 6.74
CA SER A 315 -0.28 18.30 5.76
C SER A 315 0.39 16.99 6.23
N TYR A 316 1.58 17.08 6.84
CA TYR A 316 2.26 15.90 7.38
C TYR A 316 1.56 15.31 8.60
N ALA A 317 1.00 16.15 9.49
CA ALA A 317 0.21 15.67 10.62
C ALA A 317 -1.06 14.93 10.14
N CYS A 318 -1.77 15.47 9.15
CA CYS A 318 -2.91 14.80 8.50
C CYS A 318 -2.47 13.49 7.80
N PHE A 319 -1.34 13.51 7.10
CA PHE A 319 -0.81 12.37 6.35
C PHE A 319 -0.41 11.20 7.26
N ASN A 320 0.22 11.47 8.41
CA ASN A 320 0.50 10.44 9.39
C ASN A 320 -0.76 9.93 10.09
N LEU A 321 -1.68 10.83 10.44
CA LEU A 321 -2.96 10.42 11.04
C LEU A 321 -3.80 9.58 10.06
N ARG A 322 -3.72 9.85 8.75
CA ARG A 322 -4.29 8.99 7.72
C ARG A 322 -3.67 7.60 7.75
N ALA A 323 -2.34 7.49 7.84
CA ALA A 323 -1.65 6.20 7.93
C ALA A 323 -2.08 5.40 9.18
N LEU A 324 -2.15 6.07 10.34
CA LEU A 324 -2.63 5.46 11.57
C LEU A 324 -4.10 5.00 11.47
N SER A 325 -4.95 5.77 10.80
CA SER A 325 -6.35 5.41 10.53
C SER A 325 -6.49 4.25 9.53
N ASP A 326 -5.65 4.21 8.50
CA ASP A 326 -5.61 3.08 7.55
C ASP A 326 -5.13 1.80 8.26
N LEU A 327 -4.14 1.92 9.14
CA LEU A 327 -3.68 0.80 9.98
C LEU A 327 -4.78 0.32 10.94
N ALA A 328 -5.56 1.24 11.52
CA ALA A 328 -6.70 0.90 12.36
C ALA A 328 -7.82 0.19 11.57
N LEU A 329 -8.08 0.61 10.32
CA LEU A 329 -9.01 -0.08 9.43
C LEU A 329 -8.58 -1.53 9.17
N LEU A 330 -7.31 -1.73 8.80
CA LEU A 330 -6.75 -3.07 8.59
C LEU A 330 -6.80 -3.91 9.87
N GLY A 331 -6.59 -3.26 11.03
CA GLY A 331 -6.72 -3.86 12.35
C GLY A 331 -8.11 -4.46 12.59
N ARG A 332 -9.18 -3.77 12.18
CA ARG A 332 -10.56 -4.28 12.33
C ARG A 332 -10.78 -5.59 11.55
N HIS A 333 -10.18 -5.74 10.38
CA HIS A 333 -10.22 -7.00 9.64
C HIS A 333 -9.44 -8.14 10.32
N ALA A 334 -8.44 -7.80 11.14
CA ALA A 334 -7.67 -8.76 11.91
C ALA A 334 -8.17 -8.95 13.37
N GLY A 335 -9.24 -8.26 13.77
CA GLY A 335 -9.77 -8.31 15.14
C GLY A 335 -8.95 -7.48 16.14
N VAL A 336 -8.19 -6.47 15.68
CA VAL A 336 -7.42 -5.55 16.52
C VAL A 336 -8.00 -4.13 16.40
N ASP A 337 -8.42 -3.56 17.53
CA ASP A 337 -8.98 -2.21 17.58
C ASP A 337 -7.93 -1.19 18.03
N LEU A 338 -7.35 -0.46 17.08
CA LEU A 338 -6.39 0.61 17.37
C LEU A 338 -7.07 1.94 17.77
N TRP A 339 -8.37 2.12 17.51
CA TRP A 339 -9.11 3.29 18.02
C TRP A 339 -9.35 3.20 19.54
N ALA A 340 -9.41 1.99 20.10
CA ALA A 340 -9.50 1.75 21.53
C ALA A 340 -8.15 1.90 22.24
N TYR A 341 -7.03 1.89 21.50
CA TYR A 341 -5.70 2.00 22.13
C TYR A 341 -5.52 3.35 22.83
N ARG A 342 -5.03 3.28 24.08
CA ARG A 342 -4.60 4.43 24.88
C ARG A 342 -3.38 4.06 25.72
N SER A 343 -2.32 4.87 25.65
CA SER A 343 -1.15 4.73 26.53
C SER A 343 -1.48 5.17 27.96
N GLN A 344 -0.59 4.89 28.92
CA GLN A 344 -0.78 5.30 30.30
C GLN A 344 -0.89 6.83 30.46
N ASP A 345 -0.17 7.60 29.65
CA ASP A 345 -0.19 9.06 29.63
C ASP A 345 -1.24 9.65 28.65
N GLY A 346 -2.11 8.82 28.08
CA GLY A 346 -3.29 9.24 27.31
C GLY A 346 -3.13 9.34 25.81
N ARG A 347 -1.97 9.02 25.23
CA ARG A 347 -1.73 9.07 23.78
C ARG A 347 -2.64 8.09 23.03
N SER A 348 -3.26 8.54 21.96
CA SER A 348 -4.20 7.74 21.16
C SER A 348 -4.42 8.37 19.79
N LEU A 349 -5.02 7.61 18.85
CA LEU A 349 -5.48 8.16 17.57
C LEU A 349 -6.49 9.30 17.78
N ARG A 350 -7.39 9.13 18.75
CA ARG A 350 -8.42 10.11 19.05
C ARG A 350 -7.80 11.45 19.46
N VAL A 351 -6.85 11.45 20.40
CA VAL A 351 -6.19 12.68 20.84
C VAL A 351 -5.45 13.38 19.69
N ALA A 352 -4.80 12.62 18.80
CA ALA A 352 -4.16 13.17 17.61
C ALA A 352 -5.16 13.83 16.65
N LEU A 353 -6.33 13.22 16.45
CA LEU A 353 -7.40 13.83 15.64
C LEU A 353 -7.99 15.05 16.32
N ASP A 354 -8.29 15.00 17.64
CA ASP A 354 -8.86 16.09 18.43
C ASP A 354 -7.93 17.32 18.39
N TYR A 355 -6.61 17.14 18.37
CA TYR A 355 -5.64 18.25 18.18
C TYR A 355 -5.83 18.97 16.84
N LEU A 356 -6.15 18.24 15.77
CA LEU A 356 -6.35 18.84 14.43
C LEU A 356 -7.74 19.46 14.24
N MET A 357 -8.76 19.04 15.01
CA MET A 357 -10.15 19.46 14.85
C MET A 357 -10.35 20.99 14.75
N PRO A 358 -9.71 21.84 15.55
CA PRO A 358 -9.86 23.29 15.45
C PRO A 358 -9.40 23.91 14.13
N TYR A 359 -8.59 23.18 13.36
CA TYR A 359 -7.99 23.61 12.10
C TYR A 359 -8.67 23.00 10.87
N LEU A 360 -9.81 22.34 11.07
CA LEU A 360 -10.60 21.67 10.04
C LEU A 360 -11.96 22.37 9.82
N GLY A 361 -12.61 22.06 8.70
CA GLY A 361 -13.95 22.56 8.36
C GLY A 361 -13.95 23.87 7.58
N ALA A 362 -15.13 24.52 7.50
CA ALA A 362 -15.36 25.71 6.67
C ALA A 362 -14.75 27.00 7.24
N LYS A 363 -14.52 27.06 8.55
CA LYS A 363 -13.95 28.22 9.25
C LYS A 363 -12.84 27.77 10.21
N PRO A 364 -11.73 27.23 9.68
CA PRO A 364 -10.66 26.73 10.51
C PRO A 364 -9.93 27.87 11.21
N LYS A 365 -9.41 27.61 12.41
CA LYS A 365 -8.42 28.49 13.04
C LYS A 365 -7.16 28.54 12.18
N PRO A 366 -6.39 29.64 12.21
CA PRO A 366 -5.07 29.70 11.59
C PRO A 366 -4.18 28.61 12.17
N TRP A 367 -3.49 27.89 11.29
CA TRP A 367 -2.52 26.89 11.70
C TRP A 367 -1.28 27.56 12.31
N PRO A 368 -0.82 27.15 13.51
CA PRO A 368 0.29 27.83 14.19
C PRO A 368 1.67 27.42 13.67
N GLY A 369 1.76 26.34 12.91
CA GLY A 369 3.01 25.80 12.38
C GLY A 369 3.31 26.28 10.95
N GLN A 370 4.49 25.90 10.45
CA GLN A 370 4.87 26.18 9.07
C GLN A 370 4.01 25.34 8.10
N GLN A 371 3.50 25.97 7.04
CA GLN A 371 2.72 25.32 6.00
C GLN A 371 2.97 26.02 4.66
N ILE A 372 3.90 25.46 3.86
CA ILE A 372 4.36 26.09 2.60
C ILE A 372 3.43 25.85 1.42
N HIS A 373 2.46 24.91 1.53
CA HIS A 373 1.50 24.59 0.49
C HIS A 373 0.10 24.45 1.07
N ALA A 374 -0.93 24.61 0.22
CA ALA A 374 -2.30 24.27 0.61
C ALA A 374 -2.42 22.79 0.99
N SER A 375 -3.14 22.48 2.06
CA SER A 375 -3.41 21.09 2.47
C SER A 375 -4.48 20.45 1.58
N ASN A 376 -4.37 19.13 1.39
CA ASN A 376 -5.39 18.36 0.71
C ASN A 376 -6.38 17.77 1.74
N PRO A 377 -7.68 18.15 1.71
CA PRO A 377 -8.68 17.59 2.62
C PRO A 377 -8.89 16.08 2.45
N ASP A 378 -8.53 15.49 1.30
CA ASP A 378 -8.70 14.05 1.04
C ASP A 378 -7.90 13.17 2.01
N ASP A 379 -6.87 13.70 2.66
CA ASP A 379 -6.14 12.95 3.68
C ASP A 379 -6.92 12.84 5.00
N ILE A 380 -7.77 13.80 5.34
CA ILE A 380 -8.46 13.85 6.64
C ILE A 380 -9.92 13.38 6.58
N LEU A 381 -10.62 13.57 5.45
CA LEU A 381 -12.05 13.24 5.37
C LEU A 381 -12.36 11.76 5.68
N PRO A 382 -11.60 10.76 5.16
CA PRO A 382 -11.82 9.37 5.54
C PRO A 382 -11.51 9.09 7.01
N VAL A 383 -10.55 9.83 7.61
CA VAL A 383 -10.20 9.70 9.03
C VAL A 383 -11.36 10.15 9.91
N LEU A 384 -11.96 11.31 9.61
CA LEU A 384 -13.14 11.82 10.33
C LEU A 384 -14.30 10.81 10.31
N ARG A 385 -14.59 10.22 9.14
CA ARG A 385 -15.64 9.21 8.99
C ARG A 385 -15.34 7.96 9.84
N ARG A 386 -14.14 7.42 9.75
CA ARG A 386 -13.74 6.22 10.51
C ARG A 386 -13.73 6.50 12.02
N ALA A 387 -13.26 7.68 12.43
CA ALA A 387 -13.30 8.10 13.82
C ALA A 387 -14.75 8.18 14.35
N ALA A 388 -15.65 8.76 13.57
CA ALA A 388 -17.08 8.82 13.95
C ALA A 388 -17.70 7.42 14.10
N LEU A 389 -17.41 6.50 13.17
CA LEU A 389 -17.89 5.11 13.24
C LEU A 389 -17.28 4.34 14.43
N ALA A 390 -16.00 4.56 14.71
CA ALA A 390 -15.29 3.84 15.77
C ALA A 390 -15.66 4.33 17.17
N THR A 391 -15.90 5.63 17.33
CA THR A 391 -16.07 6.27 18.64
C THR A 391 -17.51 6.70 18.94
N GLY A 392 -18.40 6.74 17.94
CA GLY A 392 -19.75 7.30 18.05
C GLY A 392 -19.79 8.83 18.23
N ALA A 393 -18.65 9.53 18.13
CA ALA A 393 -18.59 10.96 18.40
C ALA A 393 -19.14 11.78 17.23
N ALA A 394 -20.29 12.44 17.44
CA ALA A 394 -20.98 13.26 16.44
C ALA A 394 -20.15 14.48 15.97
N ALA A 395 -19.16 14.93 16.76
CA ALA A 395 -18.32 16.09 16.42
C ALA A 395 -17.52 15.88 15.13
N TYR A 396 -17.03 14.64 14.86
CA TYR A 396 -16.28 14.35 13.64
C TYR A 396 -17.16 14.43 12.40
N GLU A 397 -18.40 13.95 12.49
CA GLU A 397 -19.37 14.08 11.41
C GLU A 397 -19.83 15.53 11.18
N ALA A 398 -19.96 16.29 12.26
CA ALA A 398 -20.29 17.72 12.15
C ALA A 398 -19.20 18.51 11.41
N VAL A 399 -17.93 18.17 11.59
CA VAL A 399 -16.83 18.74 10.80
C VAL A 399 -16.85 18.21 9.37
N LEU A 400 -17.03 16.91 9.17
CA LEU A 400 -17.10 16.29 7.85
C LEU A 400 -18.20 16.92 6.99
N ALA A 401 -19.37 17.20 7.57
CA ALA A 401 -20.49 17.83 6.88
C ALA A 401 -20.21 19.26 6.38
N GLN A 402 -19.15 19.90 6.85
CA GLN A 402 -18.75 21.24 6.39
C GLN A 402 -17.96 21.21 5.06
N TYR A 403 -17.59 20.03 4.58
CA TYR A 403 -16.90 19.87 3.29
C TYR A 403 -17.91 19.53 2.19
N PRO A 404 -18.18 20.46 1.24
CA PRO A 404 -19.25 20.28 0.24
C PRO A 404 -19.00 19.08 -0.70
N GLU A 405 -17.75 18.68 -0.88
CA GLU A 405 -17.39 17.51 -1.70
C GLU A 405 -17.53 16.18 -0.94
N ALA A 406 -17.62 16.17 0.39
CA ALA A 406 -17.66 14.95 1.19
C ALA A 406 -18.78 13.97 0.79
N PRO A 407 -20.03 14.41 0.46
CA PRO A 407 -21.11 13.49 0.12
C PRO A 407 -20.85 12.62 -1.10
N VAL A 408 -20.04 13.07 -2.06
CA VAL A 408 -19.74 12.31 -3.29
C VAL A 408 -18.42 11.55 -3.24
N LYS A 409 -17.66 11.65 -2.15
CA LYS A 409 -16.37 10.95 -2.01
C LYS A 409 -16.57 9.45 -1.82
N ARG A 410 -15.64 8.68 -2.35
CA ARG A 410 -15.62 7.20 -2.30
C ARG A 410 -15.75 6.63 -0.90
N PHE A 411 -15.19 7.29 0.12
CA PHE A 411 -15.26 6.79 1.50
C PHE A 411 -16.69 6.61 2.01
N GLN A 412 -17.71 7.27 1.41
CA GLN A 412 -19.13 7.04 1.75
C GLN A 412 -19.54 5.59 1.47
N LEU A 413 -19.05 5.01 0.37
CA LEU A 413 -19.28 3.62 0.00
C LEU A 413 -18.44 2.63 0.83
N LEU A 414 -17.25 3.05 1.26
CA LEU A 414 -16.27 2.22 1.96
C LEU A 414 -16.44 2.23 3.48
N ALA A 415 -17.17 3.21 4.01
CA ALA A 415 -17.48 3.40 5.42
C ALA A 415 -18.89 4.03 5.56
N PRO A 416 -19.97 3.33 5.13
CA PRO A 416 -21.33 3.85 5.20
C PRO A 416 -21.80 3.96 6.65
N ARG A 417 -22.67 4.94 6.91
CA ARG A 417 -23.35 5.11 8.22
C ARG A 417 -24.33 4.01 8.50
#